data_8134067db6a83c048763376b28bcdc5c
#
_entry.id   8134067db6a83c048763376b28bcdc5c
#
_cell.length_a   1.000
_cell.length_b   1.000
_cell.length_c   1.000
_cell.angle_alpha   90.00
_cell.angle_beta   90.00
_cell.angle_gamma   90.00
#
_symmetry.space_group_name_H-M   'P 1'
#
loop_
_entity.id
_entity.type
_entity.pdbx_description
1 polymer ?
#
loop_
_entity_poly.entity_id
_entity_poly.type
_entity_poly.pdbx_seq_one_letter_code
_entity_poly.pdbx_strand_id
1 'polypeptide(L)'
;MKVCGFSFIRNAIKYDYPVVEAISSILPVCDKFIVAVGNSEDNTRELIENIDKDKIIIIDTIWEESLREGGRVLALETDKAFQSIPEDFDWCFYIQGDEVVHEKYLDNIYKSMLEYIDNKNIEGLLFKYLHFYGSYDYVGTSYRWYRNEIRIIRNEKTIFSYRDAQGFRKKPDSKLKVKPIDAYIYHYGWVKDPRAMQKKQVDFNKLWHDDEWIEKNIAKVS
;
A
#
# COMPACT_ATOMS: atom_id res chain seq x y z
N MET A 1 -18.55 -14.49 -0.61
CA MET A 1 -17.35 -13.75 -0.18
C MET A 1 -17.24 -12.53 -1.07
N LYS A 2 -17.15 -11.33 -0.45
CA LYS A 2 -16.91 -10.05 -1.13
C LYS A 2 -15.56 -9.49 -0.72
N VAL A 3 -14.77 -9.04 -1.67
CA VAL A 3 -13.42 -8.50 -1.45
C VAL A 3 -13.34 -7.08 -1.97
N CYS A 4 -12.90 -6.14 -1.11
CA CYS A 4 -12.60 -4.78 -1.52
C CYS A 4 -11.09 -4.54 -1.50
N GLY A 5 -10.49 -4.21 -2.64
CA GLY A 5 -9.16 -3.67 -2.68
C GLY A 5 -9.12 -2.25 -2.13
N PHE A 6 -7.99 -1.82 -1.55
CA PHE A 6 -7.82 -0.42 -1.17
C PHE A 6 -6.38 0.03 -1.19
N SER A 7 -6.20 1.31 -1.43
CA SER A 7 -4.90 1.97 -1.49
C SER A 7 -5.02 3.46 -1.19
N PHE A 8 -3.90 4.11 -1.01
CA PHE A 8 -3.78 5.56 -1.07
C PHE A 8 -2.68 5.94 -2.04
N ILE A 9 -2.77 7.11 -2.65
CA ILE A 9 -1.76 7.61 -3.58
C ILE A 9 -1.77 9.13 -3.65
N ARG A 10 -0.60 9.72 -3.86
CA ARG A 10 -0.40 11.13 -4.20
C ARG A 10 0.78 11.25 -5.14
N ASN A 11 0.66 12.08 -6.18
CA ASN A 11 1.74 12.38 -7.13
C ASN A 11 2.37 11.11 -7.76
N ALA A 12 1.55 10.16 -8.22
CA ALA A 12 2.01 8.89 -8.75
C ALA A 12 2.92 9.06 -9.98
N ILE A 13 2.56 9.99 -10.87
CA ILE A 13 3.32 10.26 -12.09
C ILE A 13 4.63 10.99 -11.73
N LYS A 14 4.54 11.99 -10.86
CA LYS A 14 5.71 12.79 -10.40
C LYS A 14 6.81 11.92 -9.79
N TYR A 15 6.42 10.88 -9.04
CA TYR A 15 7.35 9.98 -8.35
C TYR A 15 7.54 8.64 -9.03
N ASP A 16 7.02 8.49 -10.25
CA ASP A 16 7.14 7.26 -11.01
C ASP A 16 6.73 6.00 -10.21
N TYR A 17 5.51 6.04 -9.63
CA TYR A 17 4.93 4.88 -8.97
C TYR A 17 4.25 3.96 -9.99
N PRO A 18 4.50 2.65 -9.97
CA PRO A 18 3.80 1.67 -10.81
C PRO A 18 2.37 1.40 -10.28
N VAL A 19 1.60 2.49 -10.05
CA VAL A 19 0.31 2.43 -9.37
C VAL A 19 -0.75 1.71 -10.20
N VAL A 20 -0.67 1.79 -11.52
CA VAL A 20 -1.56 1.07 -12.44
C VAL A 20 -1.32 -0.43 -12.33
N GLU A 21 -0.07 -0.85 -12.37
CA GLU A 21 0.35 -2.24 -12.19
C GLU A 21 0.00 -2.74 -10.79
N ALA A 22 0.23 -1.91 -9.77
CA ALA A 22 -0.10 -2.24 -8.38
C ALA A 22 -1.58 -2.58 -8.23
N ILE A 23 -2.47 -1.67 -8.61
CA ILE A 23 -3.92 -1.86 -8.51
C ILE A 23 -4.38 -3.01 -9.40
N SER A 24 -3.97 -3.03 -10.67
CA SER A 24 -4.37 -4.06 -11.65
C SER A 24 -3.94 -5.46 -11.22
N SER A 25 -2.84 -5.59 -10.47
CA SER A 25 -2.32 -6.89 -10.04
C SER A 25 -3.24 -7.65 -9.10
N ILE A 26 -4.07 -6.96 -8.31
CA ILE A 26 -5.01 -7.58 -7.37
C ILE A 26 -6.49 -7.39 -7.76
N LEU A 27 -6.77 -6.53 -8.73
CA LEU A 27 -8.12 -6.22 -9.18
C LEU A 27 -8.94 -7.45 -9.62
N PRO A 28 -8.34 -8.53 -10.21
CA PRO A 28 -9.10 -9.75 -10.54
C PRO A 28 -9.73 -10.47 -9.36
N VAL A 29 -9.19 -10.33 -8.14
CA VAL A 29 -9.75 -10.95 -6.93
C VAL A 29 -10.56 -9.97 -6.08
N CYS A 30 -10.76 -8.74 -6.54
CA CYS A 30 -11.55 -7.71 -5.89
C CYS A 30 -12.87 -7.47 -6.61
N ASP A 31 -13.96 -7.31 -5.86
CA ASP A 31 -15.28 -6.88 -6.39
C ASP A 31 -15.31 -5.37 -6.60
N LYS A 32 -14.70 -4.59 -5.70
CA LYS A 32 -14.51 -3.15 -5.79
C LYS A 32 -13.10 -2.79 -5.29
N PHE A 33 -12.68 -1.56 -5.60
CA PHE A 33 -11.39 -1.04 -5.16
C PHE A 33 -11.52 0.44 -4.77
N ILE A 34 -11.15 0.79 -3.54
CA ILE A 34 -11.20 2.16 -3.04
C ILE A 34 -9.80 2.76 -3.03
N VAL A 35 -9.63 3.93 -3.62
CA VAL A 35 -8.36 4.68 -3.61
C VAL A 35 -8.55 6.04 -2.96
N ALA A 36 -7.84 6.29 -1.86
CA ALA A 36 -7.69 7.64 -1.32
C ALA A 36 -6.64 8.40 -2.15
N VAL A 37 -7.11 9.27 -3.03
CA VAL A 37 -6.24 10.08 -3.88
C VAL A 37 -5.99 11.43 -3.21
N GLY A 38 -4.74 11.66 -2.79
CA GLY A 38 -4.31 12.91 -2.22
C GLY A 38 -4.27 14.05 -3.25
N ASN A 39 -4.31 15.30 -2.76
CA ASN A 39 -4.17 16.50 -3.56
C ASN A 39 -2.87 16.50 -4.37
N SER A 40 -2.90 15.90 -5.55
CA SER A 40 -1.77 15.71 -6.45
C SER A 40 -1.51 16.94 -7.31
N GLU A 41 -0.23 17.18 -7.64
CA GLU A 41 0.23 18.26 -8.55
C GLU A 41 0.28 17.78 -10.02
N ASP A 42 -0.03 16.50 -10.24
CA ASP A 42 -0.01 15.83 -11.54
C ASP A 42 -1.36 15.16 -11.83
N ASN A 43 -1.49 14.49 -12.97
CA ASN A 43 -2.73 13.82 -13.39
C ASN A 43 -2.94 12.45 -12.73
N THR A 44 -2.46 12.25 -11.50
CA THR A 44 -2.63 10.99 -10.74
C THR A 44 -4.10 10.58 -10.63
N ARG A 45 -5.00 11.52 -10.35
CA ARG A 45 -6.43 11.23 -10.20
C ARG A 45 -7.02 10.64 -11.48
N GLU A 46 -6.77 11.27 -12.61
CA GLU A 46 -7.23 10.80 -13.92
C GLU A 46 -6.62 9.44 -14.29
N LEU A 47 -5.33 9.24 -13.97
CA LEU A 47 -4.66 7.95 -14.16
C LEU A 47 -5.39 6.82 -13.42
N ILE A 48 -5.74 7.04 -12.15
CA ILE A 48 -6.45 6.05 -11.33
C ILE A 48 -7.86 5.79 -11.87
N GLU A 49 -8.60 6.84 -12.22
CA GLU A 49 -9.98 6.74 -12.74
C GLU A 49 -10.07 5.90 -14.02
N ASN A 50 -9.01 5.89 -14.83
CA ASN A 50 -8.96 5.17 -16.10
C ASN A 50 -8.51 3.70 -15.97
N ILE A 51 -8.16 3.19 -14.78
CA ILE A 51 -7.77 1.78 -14.59
C ILE A 51 -8.98 0.86 -14.82
N ASP A 52 -10.08 1.11 -14.13
CA ASP A 52 -11.33 0.35 -14.26
C ASP A 52 -12.49 1.18 -13.71
N LYS A 53 -13.34 1.69 -14.60
CA LYS A 53 -14.46 2.58 -14.23
C LYS A 53 -15.58 1.89 -13.46
N ASP A 54 -15.66 0.57 -13.56
CA ASP A 54 -16.71 -0.20 -12.88
C ASP A 54 -16.30 -0.60 -11.46
N LYS A 55 -15.02 -0.85 -11.21
CA LYS A 55 -14.51 -1.31 -9.91
C LYS A 55 -13.91 -0.20 -9.05
N ILE A 56 -13.27 0.80 -9.65
CA ILE A 56 -12.54 1.85 -8.92
C ILE A 56 -13.51 2.89 -8.33
N ILE A 57 -13.33 3.16 -7.05
CA ILE A 57 -14.00 4.23 -6.31
C ILE A 57 -12.92 5.16 -5.74
N ILE A 58 -12.94 6.41 -6.16
CA ILE A 58 -11.98 7.42 -5.70
C ILE A 58 -12.56 8.20 -4.52
N ILE A 59 -11.74 8.39 -3.51
CA ILE A 59 -11.97 9.33 -2.41
C ILE A 59 -10.90 10.41 -2.52
N ASP A 60 -11.30 11.64 -2.83
CA ASP A 60 -10.39 12.77 -2.85
C ASP A 60 -10.02 13.17 -1.42
N THR A 61 -8.71 13.28 -1.14
CA THR A 61 -8.19 13.61 0.18
C THR A 61 -7.20 14.77 0.12
N ILE A 62 -7.00 15.41 1.27
CA ILE A 62 -5.94 16.41 1.46
C ILE A 62 -5.00 15.86 2.51
N TRP A 63 -3.72 15.73 2.16
CA TRP A 63 -2.69 15.29 3.09
C TRP A 63 -2.34 16.40 4.06
N GLU A 64 -2.29 16.06 5.32
CA GLU A 64 -1.88 16.99 6.36
C GLU A 64 -0.35 17.09 6.41
N GLU A 65 0.20 18.09 5.73
CA GLU A 65 1.66 18.29 5.58
C GLU A 65 2.35 18.66 6.89
N SER A 66 1.60 19.06 7.92
CA SER A 66 2.12 19.33 9.26
C SER A 66 2.52 18.05 10.02
N LEU A 67 1.99 16.90 9.63
CA LEU A 67 2.30 15.61 10.24
C LEU A 67 3.62 15.03 9.73
N ARG A 68 4.73 15.71 10.08
CA ARG A 68 6.10 15.34 9.71
C ARG A 68 6.76 14.39 10.72
N GLU A 69 6.01 13.42 11.23
CA GLU A 69 6.49 12.51 12.27
C GLU A 69 6.23 11.05 11.85
N GLY A 70 7.31 10.29 11.68
CA GLY A 70 7.26 8.84 11.48
C GLY A 70 6.42 8.33 10.32
N GLY A 71 6.19 9.16 9.27
CA GLY A 71 5.34 8.79 8.14
C GLY A 71 3.85 8.62 8.49
N ARG A 72 3.41 9.18 9.61
CA ARG A 72 2.04 9.02 10.14
C ARG A 72 0.94 9.42 9.16
N VAL A 73 1.20 10.40 8.29
CA VAL A 73 0.26 10.79 7.24
C VAL A 73 -0.11 9.62 6.31
N LEU A 74 0.83 8.71 6.03
CA LEU A 74 0.60 7.55 5.17
C LEU A 74 -0.41 6.57 5.82
N ALA A 75 -0.28 6.35 7.14
CA ALA A 75 -1.22 5.54 7.89
C ALA A 75 -2.62 6.17 7.91
N LEU A 76 -2.72 7.49 8.07
CA LEU A 76 -4.00 8.20 8.06
C LEU A 76 -4.70 8.10 6.70
N GLU A 77 -3.96 8.25 5.61
CA GLU A 77 -4.53 8.12 4.26
C GLU A 77 -4.95 6.66 3.97
N THR A 78 -4.18 5.68 4.44
CA THR A 78 -4.57 4.26 4.39
C THR A 78 -5.87 4.02 5.15
N ASP A 79 -5.98 4.59 6.35
CA ASP A 79 -7.18 4.45 7.19
C ASP A 79 -8.40 5.15 6.56
N LYS A 80 -8.25 6.31 5.91
CA LYS A 80 -9.35 6.96 5.17
C LYS A 80 -9.91 6.03 4.10
N ALA A 81 -9.05 5.39 3.28
CA ALA A 81 -9.48 4.43 2.29
C ALA A 81 -10.17 3.22 2.94
N PHE A 82 -9.56 2.61 3.95
CA PHE A 82 -10.09 1.44 4.63
C PHE A 82 -11.43 1.71 5.32
N GLN A 83 -11.56 2.81 6.05
CA GLN A 83 -12.80 3.16 6.77
C GLN A 83 -13.98 3.44 5.84
N SER A 84 -13.71 3.80 4.58
CA SER A 84 -14.74 4.05 3.56
C SER A 84 -15.26 2.77 2.90
N ILE A 85 -14.66 1.61 3.15
CA ILE A 85 -15.15 0.33 2.62
C ILE A 85 -16.50 -0.01 3.26
N PRO A 86 -17.58 -0.28 2.48
CA PRO A 86 -18.87 -0.70 3.02
C PRO A 86 -18.77 -1.96 3.90
N GLU A 87 -19.66 -2.08 4.89
CA GLU A 87 -19.62 -3.18 5.88
C GLU A 87 -19.93 -4.57 5.29
N ASP A 88 -20.54 -4.63 4.11
CA ASP A 88 -20.93 -5.86 3.44
C ASP A 88 -19.78 -6.59 2.72
N PHE A 89 -18.55 -6.04 2.79
CA PHE A 89 -17.34 -6.72 2.34
C PHE A 89 -16.74 -7.56 3.45
N ASP A 90 -16.30 -8.78 3.11
CA ASP A 90 -15.71 -9.72 4.06
C ASP A 90 -14.23 -9.47 4.31
N TRP A 91 -13.49 -9.21 3.22
CA TRP A 91 -12.05 -9.00 3.21
C TRP A 91 -11.68 -7.69 2.54
N CYS A 92 -10.64 -7.07 3.05
CA CYS A 92 -10.05 -5.85 2.51
C CYS A 92 -8.61 -6.13 2.11
N PHE A 93 -8.28 -5.96 0.82
CA PHE A 93 -6.95 -6.22 0.27
C PHE A 93 -6.21 -4.91 0.06
N TYR A 94 -5.24 -4.64 0.92
CA TYR A 94 -4.39 -3.46 0.85
C TYR A 94 -3.23 -3.67 -0.13
N ILE A 95 -2.93 -2.66 -0.94
CA ILE A 95 -1.73 -2.62 -1.77
C ILE A 95 -1.19 -1.20 -1.84
N GLN A 96 0.13 -1.03 -1.73
CA GLN A 96 0.78 0.27 -1.92
C GLN A 96 1.06 0.53 -3.40
N GLY A 97 1.21 1.79 -3.78
CA GLY A 97 1.41 2.18 -5.18
C GLY A 97 2.72 1.70 -5.82
N ASP A 98 3.61 1.10 -5.03
CA ASP A 98 4.89 0.51 -5.47
C ASP A 98 4.98 -1.00 -5.19
N GLU A 99 3.84 -1.64 -4.95
CA GLU A 99 3.72 -3.09 -4.70
C GLU A 99 2.95 -3.77 -5.82
N VAL A 100 3.38 -4.96 -6.22
CA VAL A 100 2.70 -5.77 -7.25
C VAL A 100 2.58 -7.22 -6.79
N VAL A 101 1.45 -7.83 -7.08
CA VAL A 101 1.23 -9.28 -6.92
C VAL A 101 1.33 -9.95 -8.27
N HIS A 102 2.17 -10.97 -8.41
CA HIS A 102 2.25 -11.74 -9.64
C HIS A 102 0.99 -12.60 -9.81
N GLU A 103 0.43 -12.67 -11.02
CA GLU A 103 -0.84 -13.36 -11.32
C GLU A 103 -0.86 -14.83 -10.91
N LYS A 104 0.29 -15.52 -10.88
CA LYS A 104 0.41 -16.92 -10.43
C LYS A 104 -0.08 -17.15 -8.99
N TYR A 105 -0.15 -16.08 -8.16
CA TYR A 105 -0.59 -16.19 -6.77
C TYR A 105 -2.08 -15.92 -6.58
N LEU A 106 -2.78 -15.33 -7.55
CA LEU A 106 -4.17 -14.89 -7.38
C LEU A 106 -5.11 -16.01 -6.97
N ASP A 107 -4.96 -17.17 -7.58
CA ASP A 107 -5.77 -18.35 -7.28
C ASP A 107 -5.55 -18.84 -5.82
N ASN A 108 -4.29 -18.87 -5.37
CA ASN A 108 -3.95 -19.22 -4.00
C ASN A 108 -4.45 -18.19 -2.97
N ILE A 109 -4.34 -16.90 -3.30
CA ILE A 109 -4.85 -15.80 -2.48
C ILE A 109 -6.36 -15.93 -2.30
N TYR A 110 -7.10 -16.14 -3.41
CA TYR A 110 -8.56 -16.30 -3.37
C TYR A 110 -8.98 -17.53 -2.55
N LYS A 111 -8.31 -18.68 -2.75
CA LYS A 111 -8.55 -19.91 -1.98
C LYS A 111 -8.27 -19.72 -0.49
N SER A 112 -7.20 -18.99 -0.14
CA SER A 112 -6.87 -18.69 1.25
C SER A 112 -7.93 -17.79 1.92
N MET A 113 -8.44 -16.78 1.23
CA MET A 113 -9.54 -15.96 1.74
C MET A 113 -10.82 -16.81 1.96
N LEU A 114 -11.09 -17.72 1.04
CA LEU A 114 -12.26 -18.61 1.12
C LEU A 114 -12.13 -19.64 2.26
N GLU A 115 -10.93 -20.21 2.45
CA GLU A 115 -10.65 -21.17 3.55
C GLU A 115 -10.93 -20.56 4.92
N TYR A 116 -10.60 -19.29 5.12
CA TYR A 116 -10.77 -18.63 6.41
C TYR A 116 -12.04 -17.79 6.52
N ILE A 117 -12.95 -17.81 5.54
CA ILE A 117 -14.12 -16.90 5.51
C ILE A 117 -14.97 -17.02 6.78
N ASP A 118 -15.22 -18.21 7.25
CA ASP A 118 -16.07 -18.50 8.42
C ASP A 118 -15.28 -18.48 9.74
N ASN A 119 -13.96 -18.52 9.70
CA ASN A 119 -13.11 -18.48 10.88
C ASN A 119 -12.82 -17.05 11.31
N LYS A 120 -13.74 -16.45 12.07
CA LYS A 120 -13.60 -15.04 12.55
C LYS A 120 -12.42 -14.82 13.51
N ASN A 121 -11.75 -15.88 14.00
CA ASN A 121 -10.51 -15.73 14.77
C ASN A 121 -9.29 -15.35 13.89
N ILE A 122 -9.39 -15.52 12.57
CA ILE A 122 -8.36 -15.09 11.63
C ILE A 122 -8.72 -13.69 11.14
N GLU A 123 -7.90 -12.71 11.54
CA GLU A 123 -8.13 -11.29 11.31
C GLU A 123 -7.40 -10.77 10.07
N GLY A 124 -6.46 -11.56 9.51
CA GLY A 124 -5.75 -11.18 8.30
C GLY A 124 -4.87 -12.27 7.73
N LEU A 125 -4.35 -12.03 6.53
CA LEU A 125 -3.44 -12.91 5.82
C LEU A 125 -2.08 -12.22 5.65
N LEU A 126 -1.01 -12.98 5.91
CA LEU A 126 0.36 -12.53 5.91
C LEU A 126 1.06 -12.99 4.64
N PHE A 127 1.58 -12.03 3.87
CA PHE A 127 2.31 -12.25 2.62
C PHE A 127 3.81 -12.26 2.87
N LYS A 128 4.54 -13.00 2.06
CA LYS A 128 5.99 -12.89 1.91
C LYS A 128 6.34 -11.65 1.08
N TYR A 129 7.55 -11.11 1.25
CA TYR A 129 8.00 -9.92 0.52
C TYR A 129 9.30 -10.14 -0.22
N LEU A 130 9.38 -9.56 -1.42
CA LEU A 130 10.61 -9.37 -2.17
C LEU A 130 10.79 -7.89 -2.46
N HIS A 131 11.87 -7.31 -1.95
CA HIS A 131 12.21 -5.91 -2.19
C HIS A 131 13.20 -5.82 -3.34
N PHE A 132 12.78 -5.27 -4.47
CA PHE A 132 13.69 -4.99 -5.58
C PHE A 132 14.45 -3.70 -5.34
N TYR A 133 15.73 -3.67 -5.70
CA TYR A 133 16.60 -2.54 -5.45
C TYR A 133 17.48 -2.21 -6.64
N GLY A 134 17.42 -0.97 -7.11
CA GLY A 134 18.21 -0.44 -8.22
C GLY A 134 17.77 -0.90 -9.60
N SER A 135 17.36 -2.16 -9.75
CA SER A 135 16.77 -2.70 -10.98
C SER A 135 15.75 -3.80 -10.68
N TYR A 136 15.09 -4.30 -11.71
CA TYR A 136 14.15 -5.44 -11.61
C TYR A 136 14.86 -6.80 -11.43
N ASP A 137 16.20 -6.86 -11.52
CA ASP A 137 16.97 -8.10 -11.43
C ASP A 137 17.54 -8.39 -10.05
N TYR A 138 17.55 -7.39 -9.15
CA TYR A 138 18.19 -7.50 -7.85
C TYR A 138 17.19 -7.40 -6.71
N VAL A 139 17.28 -8.36 -5.78
CA VAL A 139 16.46 -8.41 -4.56
C VAL A 139 17.32 -8.12 -3.35
N GLY A 140 16.84 -7.22 -2.48
CA GLY A 140 17.47 -6.91 -1.20
C GLY A 140 17.35 -8.08 -0.23
N THR A 141 18.49 -8.64 0.19
CA THR A 141 18.56 -9.82 1.08
C THR A 141 19.00 -9.50 2.50
N SER A 142 19.39 -8.26 2.80
CA SER A 142 19.87 -7.88 4.12
C SER A 142 18.77 -7.97 5.19
N TYR A 143 19.16 -8.07 6.47
CA TYR A 143 18.23 -8.10 7.60
C TYR A 143 17.41 -6.82 7.80
N ARG A 144 17.76 -5.72 7.11
CA ARG A 144 17.04 -4.44 7.13
C ARG A 144 15.72 -4.49 6.37
N TRP A 145 15.57 -5.47 5.46
CA TRP A 145 14.35 -5.64 4.69
C TRP A 145 13.37 -6.54 5.45
N TYR A 146 12.15 -6.07 5.67
CA TYR A 146 11.10 -6.92 6.23
C TYR A 146 10.70 -8.00 5.21
N ARG A 147 10.41 -9.18 5.73
CA ARG A 147 10.18 -10.39 4.90
C ARG A 147 8.72 -10.76 4.76
N ASN A 148 7.88 -10.21 5.62
CA ASN A 148 6.46 -10.54 5.65
C ASN A 148 5.68 -9.33 6.12
N GLU A 149 4.52 -9.05 5.46
CA GLU A 149 3.58 -8.02 5.89
C GLU A 149 2.13 -8.46 5.67
N ILE A 150 1.23 -7.91 6.48
CA ILE A 150 -0.20 -8.14 6.36
C ILE A 150 -0.70 -7.30 5.20
N ARG A 151 -1.36 -7.94 4.21
CA ARG A 151 -1.97 -7.22 3.08
C ARG A 151 -3.45 -7.49 2.91
N ILE A 152 -3.98 -8.57 3.49
CA ILE A 152 -5.42 -8.81 3.57
C ILE A 152 -5.84 -8.77 5.03
N ILE A 153 -6.92 -8.04 5.32
CA ILE A 153 -7.50 -7.89 6.65
C ILE A 153 -9.01 -8.07 6.59
N ARG A 154 -9.62 -8.40 7.74
CA ARG A 154 -11.08 -8.36 7.88
C ARG A 154 -11.58 -6.94 7.75
N ASN A 155 -12.81 -6.79 7.24
CA ASN A 155 -13.51 -5.50 7.25
C ASN A 155 -14.04 -5.19 8.66
N GLU A 156 -13.12 -5.00 9.59
CA GLU A 156 -13.40 -4.72 10.99
C GLU A 156 -12.87 -3.33 11.36
N LYS A 157 -13.75 -2.38 11.61
CA LYS A 157 -13.40 -0.95 11.77
C LYS A 157 -12.57 -0.61 13.01
N THR A 158 -12.30 -1.60 13.87
CA THR A 158 -11.31 -1.49 14.95
C THR A 158 -9.87 -1.71 14.48
N ILE A 159 -9.68 -2.28 13.28
CA ILE A 159 -8.37 -2.39 12.63
C ILE A 159 -7.95 -1.02 12.10
N PHE A 160 -6.67 -0.73 12.19
CA PHE A 160 -6.07 0.53 11.74
C PHE A 160 -4.67 0.30 11.17
N SER A 161 -4.24 1.21 10.30
CA SER A 161 -2.91 1.21 9.71
C SER A 161 -1.85 1.59 10.75
N TYR A 162 -0.73 0.88 10.72
CA TYR A 162 0.32 0.99 11.73
C TYR A 162 1.59 1.62 11.15
N ARG A 163 2.21 2.52 11.93
CA ARG A 163 3.42 3.27 11.56
C ARG A 163 3.21 4.12 10.29
N ASP A 164 4.07 3.90 9.29
CA ASP A 164 4.08 4.55 7.98
C ASP A 164 3.31 3.74 6.92
N ALA A 165 2.18 3.18 7.31
CA ALA A 165 1.36 2.26 6.51
C ALA A 165 2.05 0.91 6.22
N GLN A 166 3.02 0.52 7.03
CA GLN A 166 3.74 -0.74 6.88
C GLN A 166 2.82 -1.95 7.02
N GLY A 167 1.90 -1.94 7.98
CA GLY A 167 0.99 -3.05 8.26
C GLY A 167 -0.20 -2.61 9.10
N PHE A 168 -0.82 -3.55 9.82
CA PHE A 168 -2.06 -3.30 10.56
C PHE A 168 -2.00 -3.74 12.01
N ARG A 169 -2.78 -3.04 12.85
CA ARG A 169 -3.04 -3.34 14.25
C ARG A 169 -4.54 -3.26 14.53
N LYS A 170 -4.97 -3.71 15.70
CA LYS A 170 -6.33 -3.59 16.20
C LYS A 170 -6.35 -2.75 17.47
N LYS A 171 -7.30 -1.85 17.60
CA LYS A 171 -7.43 -0.99 18.79
C LYS A 171 -7.58 -1.82 20.07
N PRO A 172 -6.95 -1.43 21.20
CA PRO A 172 -6.19 -0.18 21.39
C PRO A 172 -4.78 -0.18 20.76
N ASP A 173 -4.08 -1.31 20.59
CA ASP A 173 -2.79 -1.51 19.89
C ASP A 173 -2.35 -2.98 19.94
N SER A 174 -3.26 -3.90 19.62
CA SER A 174 -2.97 -5.33 19.60
C SER A 174 -2.56 -5.80 18.20
N LYS A 175 -1.73 -6.86 18.15
CA LYS A 175 -1.41 -7.55 16.91
C LYS A 175 -2.63 -8.31 16.40
N LEU A 176 -2.80 -8.32 15.08
CA LEU A 176 -3.81 -9.16 14.45
C LEU A 176 -3.43 -10.65 14.51
N LYS A 177 -4.43 -11.51 14.66
CA LYS A 177 -4.28 -12.96 14.47
C LYS A 177 -4.29 -13.27 12.98
N VAL A 178 -3.13 -13.56 12.43
CA VAL A 178 -2.96 -13.73 10.98
C VAL A 178 -2.53 -15.14 10.60
N LYS A 179 -2.80 -15.52 9.35
CA LYS A 179 -2.30 -16.75 8.73
C LYS A 179 -1.32 -16.40 7.59
N PRO A 180 -0.13 -17.01 7.57
CA PRO A 180 0.77 -16.89 6.44
C PRO A 180 0.17 -17.64 5.23
N ILE A 181 0.32 -17.05 4.06
CA ILE A 181 -0.08 -17.65 2.79
C ILE A 181 1.12 -17.76 1.85
N ASP A 182 1.06 -18.68 0.89
CA ASP A 182 2.12 -18.85 -0.09
C ASP A 182 1.93 -17.89 -1.28
N ALA A 183 2.09 -16.61 -1.00
CA ALA A 183 2.05 -15.53 -1.99
C ALA A 183 3.08 -14.46 -1.63
N TYR A 184 3.64 -13.83 -2.65
CA TYR A 184 4.61 -12.76 -2.50
C TYR A 184 4.04 -11.42 -2.96
N ILE A 185 4.38 -10.38 -2.22
CA ILE A 185 4.36 -8.99 -2.67
C ILE A 185 5.73 -8.65 -3.26
N TYR A 186 5.74 -8.11 -4.47
CA TYR A 186 6.92 -7.59 -5.15
C TYR A 186 6.94 -6.08 -4.96
N HIS A 187 7.91 -5.59 -4.20
CA HIS A 187 8.01 -4.17 -3.85
C HIS A 187 9.08 -3.49 -4.68
N TYR A 188 8.66 -2.49 -5.47
CA TYR A 188 9.48 -1.76 -6.44
C TYR A 188 9.81 -0.32 -6.02
N GLY A 189 9.57 0.02 -4.77
CA GLY A 189 9.78 1.37 -4.25
C GLY A 189 11.18 1.94 -4.45
N TRP A 190 12.16 1.05 -4.72
CA TRP A 190 13.57 1.39 -4.95
C TRP A 190 14.05 1.11 -6.38
N VAL A 191 13.13 0.81 -7.30
CA VAL A 191 13.41 0.62 -8.73
C VAL A 191 12.79 1.78 -9.49
N LYS A 192 13.59 2.82 -9.73
CA LYS A 192 13.14 4.07 -10.37
C LYS A 192 14.28 4.72 -11.14
N ASP A 193 13.92 5.58 -12.09
CA ASP A 193 14.87 6.54 -12.64
C ASP A 193 15.56 7.33 -11.51
N PRO A 194 16.89 7.57 -11.57
CA PRO A 194 17.60 8.28 -10.50
C PRO A 194 17.02 9.65 -10.17
N ARG A 195 16.49 10.38 -11.15
CA ARG A 195 15.87 11.71 -10.92
C ARG A 195 14.53 11.59 -10.19
N ALA A 196 13.72 10.60 -10.57
CA ALA A 196 12.45 10.31 -9.88
C ALA A 196 12.72 9.82 -8.45
N MET A 197 13.76 9.00 -8.25
CA MET A 197 14.21 8.56 -6.94
C MET A 197 14.64 9.74 -6.06
N GLN A 198 15.41 10.69 -6.59
CA GLN A 198 15.82 11.86 -5.84
C GLN A 198 14.64 12.72 -5.42
N LYS A 199 13.70 13.01 -6.34
CA LYS A 199 12.47 13.74 -6.01
C LYS A 199 11.67 13.04 -4.92
N LYS A 200 11.48 11.73 -5.07
CA LYS A 200 10.82 10.91 -4.05
C LYS A 200 11.54 11.03 -2.71
N GLN A 201 12.86 10.88 -2.66
CA GLN A 201 13.62 10.96 -1.42
C GLN A 201 13.49 12.33 -0.74
N VAL A 202 13.60 13.42 -1.47
CA VAL A 202 13.47 14.78 -0.92
C VAL A 202 12.06 14.96 -0.32
N ASP A 203 11.03 14.76 -1.09
CA ASP A 203 9.65 15.02 -0.64
C ASP A 203 9.18 14.00 0.40
N PHE A 204 9.58 12.72 0.25
CA PHE A 204 9.20 11.67 1.18
C PHE A 204 9.88 11.83 2.55
N ASN A 205 11.16 12.23 2.60
CA ASN A 205 11.84 12.47 3.87
C ASN A 205 11.26 13.66 4.65
N LYS A 206 10.54 14.60 4.00
CA LYS A 206 9.75 15.61 4.71
C LYS A 206 8.68 15.04 5.62
N LEU A 207 8.26 13.80 5.41
CA LEU A 207 7.29 13.12 6.28
C LEU A 207 7.92 12.59 7.58
N TRP A 208 9.25 12.61 7.71
CA TRP A 208 9.99 12.13 8.89
C TRP A 208 10.94 13.16 9.48
N HIS A 209 11.43 14.12 8.65
CA HIS A 209 12.52 15.02 9.02
C HIS A 209 12.19 16.46 8.64
N ASP A 210 12.91 17.40 9.26
CA ASP A 210 12.91 18.82 8.90
C ASP A 210 13.78 19.10 7.65
N ASP A 211 13.68 20.31 7.15
CA ASP A 211 14.37 20.72 5.92
C ASP A 211 15.90 20.76 6.10
N GLU A 212 16.41 21.07 7.29
CA GLU A 212 17.84 21.10 7.61
C GLU A 212 18.45 19.69 7.50
N TRP A 213 17.76 18.69 8.03
CA TRP A 213 18.17 17.29 7.91
C TRP A 213 18.20 16.83 6.45
N ILE A 214 17.22 17.23 5.65
CA ILE A 214 17.11 16.87 4.22
C ILE A 214 18.29 17.46 3.43
N GLU A 215 18.58 18.74 3.61
CA GLU A 215 19.70 19.39 2.93
C GLU A 215 21.05 18.74 3.24
N LYS A 216 21.22 18.26 4.46
CA LYS A 216 22.46 17.63 4.93
C LYS A 216 22.63 16.18 4.48
N ASN A 217 21.54 15.42 4.38
CA ASN A 217 21.60 13.96 4.26
C ASN A 217 21.16 13.41 2.89
N ILE A 218 20.43 14.20 2.10
CA ILE A 218 19.98 13.76 0.77
C ILE A 218 20.97 14.24 -0.30
N ALA A 219 21.63 13.27 -0.94
CA ALA A 219 22.56 13.56 -2.03
C ALA A 219 21.86 14.23 -3.21
N LYS A 220 22.45 15.30 -3.74
CA LYS A 220 21.98 15.92 -4.99
C LYS A 220 22.53 15.10 -6.15
N VAL A 221 21.66 14.60 -7.02
CA VAL A 221 22.05 14.00 -8.30
C VAL A 221 22.37 15.14 -9.27
N SER A 222 23.60 15.18 -9.75
CA SER A 222 24.08 16.13 -10.76
C SER A 222 23.51 15.84 -12.14
#